data_93835734dc652aa3cf7f6fd1ceb7cbc2
#
_entry.id   93835734dc652aa3cf7f6fd1ceb7cbc2
#
_cell.length_a   1.000
_cell.length_b   1.000
_cell.length_c   1.000
_cell.angle_alpha   90.00
_cell.angle_beta   90.00
_cell.angle_gamma   90.00
#
_symmetry.space_group_name_H-M   'P 1'
#
loop_
_entity.id
_entity.type
_entity.pdbx_description
1 polymer ?
#
loop_
_entity_poly.entity_id
_entity_poly.type
_entity_poly.pdbx_seq_one_letter_code
_entity_poly.pdbx_strand_id
1 'polypeptide(L)'
;MSYGLLKGAFRPADKVCELRAYVRQRSRSVSEQGRCVQHMQKALIEMNVQLANVLSDVTGKTGMQILRAIVAGERDGQRLAAYRDRRVKADEETIARSLQGTWRDEHVFALTQALARYDLCAEQIEQCEQQIIRVSELLSLDAPRAPLGGRSHWEKQMRPLLHATLGVDLTAIACIGVETALVIASEIGSDLSRFPSSAHFCSWLHLAPGTRISGGKALPGRGPSPVNRVGQALRVAAATARTSQSFIGASHRARLARLDKPRAIKATAHQ
;
A
#
# COMPACT_ATOMS: atom_id res chain seq x y z
N MET A 1 -29.37 -27.08 8.65
CA MET A 1 -30.20 -26.74 7.44
C MET A 1 -30.34 -25.21 7.41
N SER A 2 -29.79 -24.54 6.40
CA SER A 2 -30.02 -23.11 6.21
C SER A 2 -31.34 -22.98 5.43
N TYR A 3 -32.31 -22.29 5.97
CA TYR A 3 -33.62 -22.02 5.38
C TYR A 3 -33.59 -21.11 4.14
N GLY A 4 -32.48 -21.02 3.42
CA GLY A 4 -32.34 -20.16 2.22
C GLY A 4 -32.42 -18.64 2.48
N LEU A 5 -32.50 -18.22 3.73
CA LEU A 5 -32.62 -16.81 4.14
C LEU A 5 -31.33 -16.01 3.99
N LEU A 6 -30.18 -16.68 3.96
CA LEU A 6 -28.87 -16.04 3.81
C LEU A 6 -28.33 -16.30 2.40
N LYS A 7 -28.17 -15.25 1.62
CA LYS A 7 -27.42 -15.33 0.35
C LYS A 7 -25.96 -15.66 0.66
N GLY A 8 -25.42 -16.69 0.01
CA GLY A 8 -24.01 -17.05 0.17
C GLY A 8 -23.09 -15.87 -0.15
N ALA A 9 -22.08 -15.65 0.73
CA ALA A 9 -21.05 -14.66 0.48
C ALA A 9 -20.21 -15.07 -0.75
N PHE A 10 -19.65 -14.09 -1.47
CA PHE A 10 -18.69 -14.36 -2.54
C PHE A 10 -17.44 -15.02 -1.95
N ARG A 11 -17.14 -16.22 -2.41
CA ARG A 11 -15.90 -16.92 -2.11
C ARG A 11 -15.25 -17.35 -3.43
N PRO A 12 -14.05 -16.86 -3.76
CA PRO A 12 -13.33 -17.35 -4.93
C PRO A 12 -12.77 -18.74 -4.70
N ALA A 13 -12.14 -19.32 -5.76
CA ALA A 13 -11.49 -20.61 -5.71
C ALA A 13 -10.46 -20.71 -4.58
N ASP A 14 -10.21 -21.92 -4.07
CA ASP A 14 -9.38 -22.14 -2.89
C ASP A 14 -7.96 -21.62 -3.07
N LYS A 15 -7.36 -21.73 -4.25
CA LYS A 15 -6.03 -21.16 -4.55
C LYS A 15 -6.01 -19.63 -4.48
N VAL A 16 -7.10 -18.97 -4.88
CA VAL A 16 -7.26 -17.53 -4.72
C VAL A 16 -7.44 -17.17 -3.24
N CYS A 17 -8.12 -18.01 -2.46
CA CYS A 17 -8.22 -17.84 -1.01
C CYS A 17 -6.85 -18.00 -0.32
N GLU A 18 -5.99 -18.90 -0.79
CA GLU A 18 -4.61 -19.07 -0.33
C GLU A 18 -3.80 -17.79 -0.63
N LEU A 19 -3.82 -17.30 -1.88
CA LEU A 19 -3.19 -16.04 -2.27
C LEU A 19 -3.67 -14.86 -1.40
N ARG A 20 -4.98 -14.77 -1.18
CA ARG A 20 -5.61 -13.76 -0.34
C ARG A 20 -5.05 -13.75 1.09
N ALA A 21 -4.82 -14.93 1.68
CA ALA A 21 -4.29 -15.04 3.02
C ALA A 21 -2.88 -14.42 3.11
N TYR A 22 -1.99 -14.73 2.17
CA TYR A 22 -0.64 -14.19 2.13
C TYR A 22 -0.62 -12.69 1.82
N VAL A 23 -1.42 -12.21 0.87
CA VAL A 23 -1.52 -10.79 0.54
C VAL A 23 -2.03 -9.97 1.74
N ARG A 24 -3.01 -10.49 2.47
CA ARG A 24 -3.52 -9.84 3.69
C ARG A 24 -2.50 -9.85 4.82
N GLN A 25 -1.72 -10.92 4.95
CA GLN A 25 -0.65 -11.02 5.95
C GLN A 25 0.46 -10.01 5.61
N ARG A 26 0.93 -9.98 4.35
CA ARG A 26 1.91 -8.99 3.88
C ARG A 26 1.44 -7.55 4.16
N SER A 27 0.19 -7.23 3.84
CA SER A 27 -0.39 -5.91 4.09
C SER A 27 -0.37 -5.52 5.57
N ARG A 28 -0.57 -6.47 6.49
CA ARG A 28 -0.44 -6.24 7.94
C ARG A 28 1.02 -5.94 8.33
N SER A 29 1.96 -6.77 7.88
CA SER A 29 3.38 -6.57 8.17
C SER A 29 3.92 -5.25 7.61
N VAL A 30 3.49 -4.81 6.42
CA VAL A 30 3.81 -3.48 5.86
C VAL A 30 3.25 -2.36 6.74
N SER A 31 2.02 -2.49 7.24
CA SER A 31 1.42 -1.50 8.15
C SER A 31 2.17 -1.42 9.49
N GLU A 32 2.56 -2.57 10.06
CA GLU A 32 3.35 -2.63 11.29
C GLU A 32 4.75 -2.02 11.08
N GLN A 33 5.39 -2.32 9.94
CA GLN A 33 6.68 -1.72 9.60
C GLN A 33 6.59 -0.19 9.53
N GLY A 34 5.52 0.36 8.92
CA GLY A 34 5.27 1.80 8.91
C GLY A 34 5.10 2.40 10.30
N ARG A 35 4.48 1.67 11.25
CA ARG A 35 4.41 2.11 12.66
C ARG A 35 5.78 2.09 13.33
N CYS A 36 6.62 1.11 13.03
CA CYS A 36 8.00 1.07 13.54
C CYS A 36 8.79 2.30 13.08
N VAL A 37 8.61 2.75 11.84
CA VAL A 37 9.23 3.99 11.34
C VAL A 37 8.79 5.20 12.17
N GLN A 38 7.50 5.32 12.47
CA GLN A 38 6.98 6.40 13.32
C GLN A 38 7.58 6.35 14.73
N HIS A 39 7.74 5.14 15.31
CA HIS A 39 8.37 4.98 16.61
C HIS A 39 9.87 5.35 16.59
N MET A 40 10.61 4.97 15.56
CA MET A 40 12.00 5.37 15.38
C MET A 40 12.12 6.91 15.27
N GLN A 41 11.27 7.53 14.46
CA GLN A 41 11.25 8.99 14.33
C GLN A 41 10.90 9.68 15.65
N LYS A 42 9.94 9.14 16.42
CA LYS A 42 9.58 9.65 17.73
C LYS A 42 10.78 9.59 18.69
N ALA A 43 11.46 8.45 18.77
CA ALA A 43 12.65 8.31 19.62
C ALA A 43 13.77 9.31 19.24
N LEU A 44 13.98 9.55 17.94
CA LEU A 44 14.93 10.57 17.47
C LEU A 44 14.52 11.98 17.93
N ILE A 45 13.24 12.33 17.82
CA ILE A 45 12.71 13.64 18.27
C ILE A 45 12.91 13.80 19.79
N GLU A 46 12.63 12.78 20.58
CA GLU A 46 12.81 12.78 22.04
C GLU A 46 14.28 12.93 22.44
N MET A 47 15.22 12.51 21.58
CA MET A 47 16.66 12.77 21.73
C MET A 47 17.09 14.12 21.14
N ASN A 48 16.18 14.95 20.65
CA ASN A 48 16.46 16.18 19.88
C ASN A 48 17.30 15.96 18.62
N VAL A 49 17.25 14.77 18.03
CA VAL A 49 17.94 14.43 16.78
C VAL A 49 17.03 14.75 15.59
N GLN A 50 17.45 15.70 14.76
CA GLN A 50 16.66 16.30 13.67
C GLN A 50 16.84 15.59 12.31
N LEU A 51 17.23 14.32 12.31
CA LEU A 51 17.59 13.55 11.11
C LEU A 51 16.46 13.51 10.06
N ALA A 52 15.20 13.43 10.48
CA ALA A 52 14.04 13.41 9.60
C ALA A 52 13.80 14.74 8.86
N ASN A 53 14.37 15.86 9.33
CA ASN A 53 14.29 17.15 8.66
C ASN A 53 15.34 17.29 7.54
N VAL A 54 16.37 16.48 7.57
CA VAL A 54 17.53 16.54 6.66
C VAL A 54 17.48 15.42 5.63
N LEU A 55 17.01 14.24 6.01
CA LEU A 55 16.81 13.11 5.12
C LEU A 55 15.35 13.01 4.70
N SER A 56 15.09 12.93 3.40
CA SER A 56 13.74 12.72 2.86
C SER A 56 13.15 11.38 3.26
N ASP A 57 13.99 10.39 3.56
CA ASP A 57 13.62 9.05 3.99
C ASP A 57 14.64 8.53 5.02
N VAL A 58 14.19 8.44 6.27
CA VAL A 58 15.01 7.92 7.38
C VAL A 58 15.26 6.41 7.25
N THR A 59 14.41 5.69 6.51
CA THR A 59 14.56 4.25 6.25
C THR A 59 15.39 3.95 5.00
N GLY A 60 15.83 4.98 4.28
CA GLY A 60 16.78 4.86 3.17
C GLY A 60 18.17 4.41 3.65
N LYS A 61 19.05 4.06 2.70
CA LYS A 61 20.40 3.51 2.97
C LYS A 61 21.16 4.31 4.03
N THR A 62 21.27 5.63 3.84
CA THR A 62 21.98 6.52 4.78
C THR A 62 21.32 6.53 6.16
N GLY A 63 19.99 6.72 6.21
CA GLY A 63 19.28 6.77 7.49
C GLY A 63 19.39 5.47 8.28
N MET A 64 19.21 4.31 7.64
CA MET A 64 19.32 3.01 8.31
C MET A 64 20.74 2.75 8.81
N GLN A 65 21.79 3.15 8.08
CA GLN A 65 23.18 3.02 8.55
C GLN A 65 23.42 3.89 9.79
N ILE A 66 22.93 5.13 9.78
CA ILE A 66 23.01 6.05 10.93
C ILE A 66 22.25 5.48 12.13
N LEU A 67 20.99 5.03 11.95
CA LEU A 67 20.20 4.46 13.03
C LEU A 67 20.87 3.23 13.67
N ARG A 68 21.41 2.34 12.84
CA ARG A 68 22.16 1.15 13.32
C ARG A 68 23.42 1.53 14.07
N ALA A 69 24.17 2.53 13.59
CA ALA A 69 25.36 3.03 14.27
C ALA A 69 25.02 3.69 15.63
N ILE A 70 23.92 4.45 15.70
CA ILE A 70 23.41 5.01 16.96
C ILE A 70 23.08 3.90 17.96
N VAL A 71 22.37 2.87 17.54
CA VAL A 71 22.04 1.71 18.38
C VAL A 71 23.30 0.95 18.82
N ALA A 72 24.31 0.88 17.95
CA ALA A 72 25.62 0.28 18.26
C ALA A 72 26.50 1.12 19.20
N GLY A 73 26.06 2.35 19.59
CA GLY A 73 26.75 3.18 20.57
C GLY A 73 27.49 4.38 19.97
N GLU A 74 27.47 4.60 18.64
CA GLU A 74 28.09 5.79 18.06
C GLU A 74 27.27 7.04 18.38
N ARG A 75 27.96 8.12 18.78
CA ARG A 75 27.35 9.41 19.18
C ARG A 75 27.99 10.60 18.47
N ASP A 76 29.13 10.39 17.80
CA ASP A 76 29.81 11.43 17.06
C ASP A 76 29.05 11.74 15.75
N GLY A 77 28.50 12.96 15.67
CA GLY A 77 27.76 13.42 14.52
C GLY A 77 28.59 13.41 13.23
N GLN A 78 29.90 13.65 13.27
CA GLN A 78 30.75 13.59 12.08
C GLN A 78 30.92 12.15 11.58
N ARG A 79 31.15 11.19 12.48
CA ARG A 79 31.24 9.77 12.14
C ARG A 79 29.91 9.23 11.59
N LEU A 80 28.81 9.65 12.20
CA LEU A 80 27.48 9.28 11.72
C LEU A 80 27.17 9.89 10.34
N ALA A 81 27.58 11.14 10.08
CA ALA A 81 27.40 11.80 8.80
C ALA A 81 28.21 11.15 7.67
N ALA A 82 29.32 10.50 7.98
CA ALA A 82 30.16 9.79 7.00
C ALA A 82 29.43 8.61 6.30
N TYR A 83 28.29 8.13 6.85
CA TYR A 83 27.42 7.16 6.17
C TYR A 83 26.60 7.76 5.02
N ARG A 84 26.79 9.06 4.71
CA ARG A 84 26.07 9.74 3.64
C ARG A 84 26.27 9.07 2.27
N ASP A 85 25.16 8.67 1.62
CA ASP A 85 25.19 8.24 0.23
C ASP A 85 25.22 9.47 -0.70
N ARG A 86 25.94 9.39 -1.82
CA ARG A 86 26.09 10.48 -2.81
C ARG A 86 24.77 11.07 -3.32
N ARG A 87 23.68 10.32 -3.25
CA ARG A 87 22.35 10.75 -3.68
C ARG A 87 21.62 11.63 -2.66
N VAL A 88 22.12 11.70 -1.43
CA VAL A 88 21.54 12.56 -0.39
C VAL A 88 21.90 14.02 -0.71
N LYS A 89 20.88 14.88 -0.76
CA LYS A 89 21.04 16.29 -1.10
C LYS A 89 21.79 17.09 -0.03
N ALA A 90 21.52 16.81 1.25
CA ALA A 90 22.20 17.45 2.35
C ALA A 90 23.69 17.07 2.37
N ASP A 91 24.54 18.00 2.73
CA ASP A 91 25.96 17.75 2.95
C ASP A 91 26.22 17.08 4.31
N GLU A 92 27.44 16.60 4.51
CA GLU A 92 27.84 15.91 5.74
C GLU A 92 27.77 16.83 6.96
N GLU A 93 28.11 18.10 6.82
CA GLU A 93 28.06 19.07 7.91
C GLU A 93 26.61 19.31 8.38
N THR A 94 25.69 19.45 7.46
CA THR A 94 24.24 19.58 7.75
C THR A 94 23.70 18.33 8.44
N ILE A 95 24.11 17.14 7.97
CA ILE A 95 23.72 15.87 8.62
C ILE A 95 24.33 15.81 10.02
N ALA A 96 25.63 16.12 10.19
CA ALA A 96 26.31 16.10 11.49
C ALA A 96 25.64 17.04 12.50
N ARG A 97 25.27 18.26 12.07
CA ARG A 97 24.53 19.22 12.92
C ARG A 97 23.15 18.68 13.32
N SER A 98 22.44 17.98 12.44
CA SER A 98 21.13 17.40 12.73
C SER A 98 21.19 16.24 13.73
N LEU A 99 22.37 15.67 13.94
CA LEU A 99 22.64 14.56 14.86
C LEU A 99 23.13 15.01 16.24
N GLN A 100 23.20 16.32 16.49
CA GLN A 100 23.52 16.87 17.81
C GLN A 100 22.28 16.77 18.71
N GLY A 101 22.26 15.81 19.61
CA GLY A 101 21.13 15.53 20.48
C GLY A 101 21.52 15.11 21.88
N THR A 102 20.55 14.81 22.70
CA THR A 102 20.69 14.26 24.06
C THR A 102 20.48 12.77 24.03
N TRP A 103 21.53 12.02 24.30
CA TRP A 103 21.53 10.56 24.19
C TRP A 103 21.11 9.88 25.50
N ARG A 104 19.82 10.00 25.86
CA ARG A 104 19.26 9.36 27.05
C ARG A 104 19.01 7.88 26.79
N ASP A 105 19.39 7.03 27.73
CA ASP A 105 19.35 5.57 27.58
C ASP A 105 17.94 5.04 27.26
N GLU A 106 16.90 5.62 27.88
CA GLU A 106 15.51 5.21 27.62
C GLU A 106 15.06 5.48 26.18
N HIS A 107 15.55 6.56 25.54
CA HIS A 107 15.19 6.87 24.15
C HIS A 107 16.01 6.03 23.16
N VAL A 108 17.29 5.77 23.47
CA VAL A 108 18.12 4.83 22.72
C VAL A 108 17.54 3.42 22.79
N PHE A 109 17.07 3.00 23.98
CA PHE A 109 16.38 1.72 24.14
C PHE A 109 15.10 1.66 23.29
N ALA A 110 14.27 2.71 23.31
CA ALA A 110 13.05 2.78 22.48
C ALA A 110 13.37 2.68 20.97
N LEU A 111 14.43 3.38 20.52
CA LEU A 111 14.94 3.29 19.14
C LEU A 111 15.38 1.86 18.80
N THR A 112 16.13 1.21 19.69
CA THR A 112 16.60 -0.17 19.51
C THR A 112 15.42 -1.14 19.33
N GLN A 113 14.40 -1.03 20.18
CA GLN A 113 13.20 -1.88 20.10
C GLN A 113 12.43 -1.62 18.78
N ALA A 114 12.29 -0.37 18.37
CA ALA A 114 11.59 -0.01 17.14
C ALA A 114 12.34 -0.52 15.89
N LEU A 115 13.68 -0.42 15.87
CA LEU A 115 14.54 -0.90 14.79
C LEU A 115 14.48 -2.43 14.68
N ALA A 116 14.58 -3.16 15.79
CA ALA A 116 14.48 -4.63 15.80
C ALA A 116 13.12 -5.11 15.25
N ARG A 117 12.03 -4.44 15.63
CA ARG A 117 10.71 -4.75 15.06
C ARG A 117 10.60 -4.41 13.58
N TYR A 118 11.22 -3.32 13.14
CA TYR A 118 11.27 -2.94 11.73
C TYR A 118 11.95 -4.04 10.90
N ASP A 119 13.10 -4.54 11.36
CA ASP A 119 13.85 -5.61 10.69
C ASP A 119 13.03 -6.93 10.66
N LEU A 120 12.37 -7.30 11.75
CA LEU A 120 11.48 -8.46 11.79
C LEU A 120 10.32 -8.32 10.80
N CYS A 121 9.70 -7.14 10.72
CA CYS A 121 8.64 -6.90 9.75
C CYS A 121 9.16 -7.00 8.30
N ALA A 122 10.37 -6.53 8.02
CA ALA A 122 10.98 -6.64 6.70
C ALA A 122 11.17 -8.10 6.29
N GLU A 123 11.67 -8.95 7.19
CA GLU A 123 11.81 -10.39 6.98
C GLU A 123 10.45 -11.07 6.73
N GLN A 124 9.45 -10.74 7.55
CA GLN A 124 8.09 -11.29 7.37
C GLN A 124 7.44 -10.86 6.05
N ILE A 125 7.70 -9.64 5.58
CA ILE A 125 7.23 -9.16 4.28
C ILE A 125 7.86 -10.00 3.17
N GLU A 126 9.18 -10.21 3.22
CA GLU A 126 9.90 -11.01 2.23
C GLU A 126 9.37 -12.46 2.18
N GLN A 127 9.17 -13.08 3.33
CA GLN A 127 8.58 -14.44 3.42
C GLN A 127 7.18 -14.48 2.80
N CYS A 128 6.34 -13.47 3.05
CA CYS A 128 5.03 -13.37 2.42
C CYS A 128 5.14 -13.20 0.90
N GLU A 129 6.07 -12.37 0.42
CA GLU A 129 6.31 -12.13 -1.01
C GLU A 129 6.70 -13.41 -1.73
N GLN A 130 7.55 -14.23 -1.14
CA GLN A 130 7.94 -15.56 -1.69
C GLN A 130 6.71 -16.47 -1.83
N GLN A 131 5.82 -16.53 -0.81
CA GLN A 131 4.60 -17.32 -0.90
C GLN A 131 3.60 -16.77 -1.94
N ILE A 132 3.48 -15.45 -2.04
CA ILE A 132 2.64 -14.80 -3.05
C ILE A 132 3.12 -15.15 -4.45
N ILE A 133 4.43 -15.09 -4.70
CA ILE A 133 5.02 -15.48 -6.00
C ILE A 133 4.69 -16.93 -6.29
N ARG A 134 4.99 -17.86 -5.37
CA ARG A 134 4.73 -19.29 -5.52
C ARG A 134 3.27 -19.59 -5.89
N VAL A 135 2.32 -19.00 -5.17
CA VAL A 135 0.89 -19.24 -5.44
C VAL A 135 0.45 -18.58 -6.75
N SER A 136 0.97 -17.38 -7.07
CA SER A 136 0.70 -16.71 -8.34
C SER A 136 1.23 -17.50 -9.54
N GLU A 137 2.38 -18.15 -9.40
CA GLU A 137 2.91 -19.05 -10.42
C GLU A 137 2.00 -20.26 -10.66
N LEU A 138 1.47 -20.86 -9.59
CA LEU A 138 0.50 -21.96 -9.69
C LEU A 138 -0.82 -21.54 -10.34
N LEU A 139 -1.25 -20.31 -10.12
CA LEU A 139 -2.48 -19.75 -10.74
C LEU A 139 -2.29 -19.40 -12.22
N SER A 140 -1.05 -19.28 -12.69
CA SER A 140 -0.69 -18.84 -14.04
C SER A 140 0.07 -19.90 -14.86
N LEU A 141 0.04 -21.18 -14.46
CA LEU A 141 0.84 -22.24 -15.06
C LEU A 141 0.67 -22.37 -16.59
N ASP A 142 -0.57 -22.27 -17.07
CA ASP A 142 -0.93 -22.48 -18.46
C ASP A 142 -1.06 -21.18 -19.27
N ALA A 143 -0.74 -20.02 -18.66
CA ALA A 143 -0.93 -18.72 -19.28
C ALA A 143 0.39 -18.14 -19.80
N PRO A 144 0.40 -17.49 -21.00
CA PRO A 144 1.60 -16.85 -21.52
C PRO A 144 2.00 -15.67 -20.64
N ARG A 145 3.28 -15.59 -20.29
CA ARG A 145 3.84 -14.47 -19.53
C ARG A 145 4.32 -13.38 -20.49
N ALA A 146 3.68 -12.22 -20.43
CA ALA A 146 4.17 -11.06 -21.16
C ALA A 146 5.42 -10.49 -20.47
N PRO A 147 6.46 -10.03 -21.21
CA PRO A 147 7.66 -9.41 -20.66
C PRO A 147 7.37 -7.98 -20.17
N LEU A 148 6.63 -7.86 -19.07
CA LEU A 148 6.22 -6.58 -18.50
C LEU A 148 7.29 -6.09 -17.50
N GLY A 149 7.74 -4.84 -17.68
CA GLY A 149 8.71 -4.21 -16.79
C GLY A 149 8.11 -3.70 -15.49
N GLY A 150 8.97 -3.26 -14.56
CA GLY A 150 8.57 -2.65 -13.28
C GLY A 150 9.68 -1.75 -12.73
N ARG A 151 9.34 -0.90 -11.78
CA ARG A 151 10.29 0.04 -11.13
C ARG A 151 11.14 -0.64 -10.08
N SER A 152 10.56 -1.57 -9.34
CA SER A 152 11.23 -2.36 -8.30
C SER A 152 11.40 -3.82 -8.74
N HIS A 153 12.22 -4.58 -8.00
CA HIS A 153 12.35 -6.03 -8.21
C HIS A 153 10.99 -6.74 -8.03
N TRP A 154 10.26 -6.39 -6.99
CA TRP A 154 8.91 -6.88 -6.73
C TRP A 154 7.94 -6.63 -7.89
N GLU A 155 7.89 -5.39 -8.41
CA GLU A 155 7.02 -5.08 -9.55
C GLU A 155 7.39 -5.88 -10.81
N LYS A 156 8.69 -6.07 -11.09
CA LYS A 156 9.17 -6.85 -12.23
C LYS A 156 8.75 -8.32 -12.15
N GLN A 157 8.71 -8.88 -10.95
CA GLN A 157 8.27 -10.26 -10.74
C GLN A 157 6.74 -10.38 -10.79
N MET A 158 6.04 -9.51 -10.09
CA MET A 158 4.59 -9.65 -9.90
C MET A 158 3.76 -9.25 -11.11
N ARG A 159 4.18 -8.25 -11.88
CA ARG A 159 3.38 -7.76 -13.00
C ARG A 159 3.14 -8.80 -14.10
N PRO A 160 4.14 -9.59 -14.55
CA PRO A 160 3.90 -10.69 -15.48
C PRO A 160 2.99 -11.79 -14.91
N LEU A 161 3.12 -12.11 -13.63
CA LEU A 161 2.30 -13.12 -12.95
C LEU A 161 0.84 -12.67 -12.83
N LEU A 162 0.61 -11.42 -12.48
CA LEU A 162 -0.74 -10.83 -12.42
C LEU A 162 -1.39 -10.78 -13.79
N HIS A 163 -0.64 -10.39 -14.83
CA HIS A 163 -1.14 -10.44 -16.21
C HIS A 163 -1.55 -11.86 -16.61
N ALA A 164 -0.70 -12.84 -16.36
CA ALA A 164 -0.98 -14.24 -16.69
C ALA A 164 -2.19 -14.79 -15.89
N THR A 165 -2.31 -14.42 -14.59
CA THR A 165 -3.44 -14.84 -13.74
C THR A 165 -4.77 -14.22 -14.16
N LEU A 166 -4.77 -12.94 -14.56
CA LEU A 166 -5.99 -12.17 -14.84
C LEU A 166 -6.36 -12.12 -16.31
N GLY A 167 -5.43 -12.49 -17.20
CA GLY A 167 -5.58 -12.37 -18.66
C GLY A 167 -5.46 -10.95 -19.20
N VAL A 168 -5.28 -9.95 -18.33
CA VAL A 168 -5.15 -8.53 -18.68
C VAL A 168 -4.13 -7.83 -17.78
N ASP A 169 -3.43 -6.82 -18.31
CA ASP A 169 -2.54 -5.97 -17.52
C ASP A 169 -3.30 -4.81 -16.88
N LEU A 170 -3.80 -5.01 -15.67
CA LEU A 170 -4.47 -3.95 -14.92
C LEU A 170 -3.57 -2.74 -14.65
N THR A 171 -2.25 -2.91 -14.65
CA THR A 171 -1.31 -1.80 -14.42
C THR A 171 -1.15 -0.87 -15.62
N ALA A 172 -1.71 -1.24 -16.78
CA ALA A 172 -1.85 -0.34 -17.92
C ALA A 172 -2.91 0.75 -17.68
N ILE A 173 -3.83 0.52 -16.73
CA ILE A 173 -4.80 1.53 -16.32
C ILE A 173 -4.11 2.57 -15.44
N ALA A 174 -4.23 3.83 -15.80
CA ALA A 174 -3.62 4.92 -15.02
C ALA A 174 -4.05 4.87 -13.55
N CYS A 175 -3.10 5.07 -12.65
CA CYS A 175 -3.27 5.04 -11.19
C CYS A 175 -3.43 3.62 -10.58
N ILE A 176 -3.51 2.57 -11.38
CA ILE A 176 -3.48 1.20 -10.86
C ILE A 176 -2.04 0.69 -10.90
N GLY A 177 -1.43 0.53 -9.73
CA GLY A 177 -0.13 -0.11 -9.58
C GLY A 177 -0.24 -1.61 -9.28
N VAL A 178 0.91 -2.29 -9.21
CA VAL A 178 1.01 -3.72 -8.91
C VAL A 178 0.31 -4.10 -7.59
N GLU A 179 0.44 -3.27 -6.56
CA GLU A 179 -0.22 -3.50 -5.26
C GLU A 179 -1.75 -3.52 -5.39
N THR A 180 -2.32 -2.57 -6.14
CA THR A 180 -3.77 -2.54 -6.37
C THR A 180 -4.22 -3.74 -7.20
N ALA A 181 -3.48 -4.08 -8.27
CA ALA A 181 -3.76 -5.25 -9.10
C ALA A 181 -3.67 -6.55 -8.29
N LEU A 182 -2.69 -6.67 -7.39
CA LEU A 182 -2.52 -7.82 -6.50
C LEU A 182 -3.70 -7.96 -5.52
N VAL A 183 -4.18 -6.85 -4.95
CA VAL A 183 -5.38 -6.84 -4.10
C VAL A 183 -6.59 -7.33 -4.90
N ILE A 184 -6.79 -6.85 -6.13
CA ILE A 184 -7.90 -7.28 -7.00
C ILE A 184 -7.79 -8.78 -7.27
N ALA A 185 -6.63 -9.26 -7.74
CA ALA A 185 -6.39 -10.67 -8.04
C ALA A 185 -6.65 -11.58 -6.83
N SER A 186 -6.18 -11.18 -5.65
CA SER A 186 -6.30 -11.99 -4.43
C SER A 186 -7.71 -12.00 -3.82
N GLU A 187 -8.48 -10.93 -3.99
CA GLU A 187 -9.83 -10.84 -3.41
C GLU A 187 -10.93 -11.36 -4.36
N ILE A 188 -10.69 -11.36 -5.67
CA ILE A 188 -11.70 -11.72 -6.67
C ILE A 188 -11.27 -12.94 -7.49
N GLY A 189 -9.99 -13.02 -7.88
CA GLY A 189 -9.49 -13.95 -8.88
C GLY A 189 -9.78 -13.45 -10.29
N SER A 190 -9.68 -14.37 -11.27
CA SER A 190 -9.96 -14.11 -12.69
C SER A 190 -11.41 -14.37 -13.09
N ASP A 191 -12.16 -15.15 -12.29
CA ASP A 191 -13.56 -15.49 -12.59
C ASP A 191 -14.52 -14.41 -12.10
N LEU A 192 -15.05 -13.65 -13.03
CA LEU A 192 -16.06 -12.61 -12.81
C LEU A 192 -17.50 -13.05 -13.16
N SER A 193 -17.73 -14.33 -13.49
CA SER A 193 -19.03 -14.85 -13.94
C SER A 193 -20.18 -14.60 -12.94
N ARG A 194 -19.87 -14.45 -11.66
CA ARG A 194 -20.86 -14.11 -10.62
C ARG A 194 -21.39 -12.68 -10.68
N PHE A 195 -20.77 -11.82 -11.47
CA PHE A 195 -21.18 -10.43 -11.64
C PHE A 195 -21.83 -10.26 -13.02
N PRO A 196 -23.18 -10.24 -13.12
CA PRO A 196 -23.88 -10.17 -14.41
C PRO A 196 -23.54 -8.91 -15.22
N SER A 197 -23.07 -7.84 -14.57
CA SER A 197 -22.63 -6.61 -15.23
C SER A 197 -21.63 -5.84 -14.37
N SER A 198 -20.94 -4.86 -14.98
CA SER A 198 -20.08 -3.92 -14.29
C SER A 198 -20.80 -3.15 -13.17
N ALA A 199 -22.10 -2.83 -13.36
CA ALA A 199 -22.92 -2.18 -12.34
C ALA A 199 -23.10 -3.05 -11.09
N HIS A 200 -23.33 -4.37 -11.25
CA HIS A 200 -23.40 -5.31 -10.14
C HIS A 200 -22.05 -5.43 -9.43
N PHE A 201 -20.94 -5.47 -10.18
CA PHE A 201 -19.59 -5.47 -9.63
C PHE A 201 -19.31 -4.20 -8.82
N CYS A 202 -19.57 -3.02 -9.37
CA CYS A 202 -19.40 -1.75 -8.66
C CYS A 202 -20.29 -1.64 -7.41
N SER A 203 -21.50 -2.20 -7.45
CA SER A 203 -22.39 -2.27 -6.29
C SER A 203 -21.80 -3.15 -5.18
N TRP A 204 -21.26 -4.33 -5.56
CA TRP A 204 -20.58 -5.23 -4.62
C TRP A 204 -19.32 -4.58 -4.00
N LEU A 205 -18.59 -3.76 -4.77
CA LEU A 205 -17.44 -2.98 -4.30
C LEU A 205 -17.84 -1.79 -3.40
N HIS A 206 -19.12 -1.54 -3.21
CA HIS A 206 -19.64 -0.35 -2.52
C HIS A 206 -19.21 0.99 -3.18
N LEU A 207 -18.97 0.97 -4.49
CA LEU A 207 -18.62 2.15 -5.27
C LEU A 207 -19.84 2.79 -5.94
N ALA A 208 -20.92 2.06 -6.14
CA ALA A 208 -22.16 2.59 -6.72
C ALA A 208 -22.73 3.77 -5.89
N PRO A 209 -23.39 4.75 -6.55
CA PRO A 209 -24.09 5.81 -5.86
C PRO A 209 -25.18 5.26 -4.94
N GLY A 210 -25.17 5.65 -3.68
CA GLY A 210 -26.15 5.23 -2.67
C GLY A 210 -27.37 6.12 -2.56
N THR A 211 -27.74 6.84 -3.63
CA THR A 211 -28.86 7.77 -3.60
C THR A 211 -30.20 7.01 -3.55
N ARG A 212 -30.96 7.22 -2.49
CA ARG A 212 -32.35 6.73 -2.35
C ARG A 212 -33.28 7.91 -2.53
N ILE A 213 -34.22 7.79 -3.45
CA ILE A 213 -35.24 8.81 -3.69
C ILE A 213 -36.59 8.18 -3.35
N SER A 214 -37.39 8.88 -2.55
CA SER A 214 -38.79 8.56 -2.29
C SER A 214 -39.60 9.84 -2.33
N GLY A 215 -40.70 9.82 -3.11
CA GLY A 215 -41.53 11.01 -3.29
C GLY A 215 -40.79 12.23 -3.83
N GLY A 216 -39.81 12.05 -4.72
CA GLY A 216 -38.99 13.14 -5.28
C GLY A 216 -37.93 13.71 -4.32
N LYS A 217 -37.84 13.25 -3.07
CA LYS A 217 -36.88 13.72 -2.07
C LYS A 217 -35.77 12.68 -1.87
N ALA A 218 -34.51 13.15 -1.82
CA ALA A 218 -33.37 12.31 -1.46
C ALA A 218 -33.50 11.90 0.01
N LEU A 219 -33.53 10.59 0.27
CA LEU A 219 -33.51 10.06 1.63
C LEU A 219 -32.07 10.02 2.17
N PRO A 220 -31.88 10.18 3.49
CA PRO A 220 -30.57 9.99 4.11
C PRO A 220 -29.98 8.65 3.72
N GLY A 221 -28.69 8.64 3.36
CA GLY A 221 -27.96 7.42 3.02
C GLY A 221 -27.98 6.43 4.20
N ARG A 222 -27.87 5.14 3.90
CA ARG A 222 -27.54 4.14 4.94
C ARG A 222 -26.21 4.53 5.58
N GLY A 223 -26.04 4.21 6.87
CA GLY A 223 -24.79 4.38 7.60
C GLY A 223 -23.56 3.79 6.86
N PRO A 224 -22.37 3.88 7.44
CA PRO A 224 -21.14 3.50 6.76
C PRO A 224 -21.25 2.07 6.20
N SER A 225 -20.99 1.93 4.90
CA SER A 225 -20.98 0.63 4.23
C SER A 225 -19.82 -0.22 4.77
N PRO A 226 -19.98 -1.56 4.86
CA PRO A 226 -18.86 -2.44 5.18
C PRO A 226 -17.66 -2.17 4.26
N VAL A 227 -16.45 -2.26 4.80
CA VAL A 227 -15.23 -2.03 4.03
C VAL A 227 -14.99 -3.19 3.07
N ASN A 228 -15.11 -2.95 1.77
CA ASN A 228 -14.65 -3.87 0.73
C ASN A 228 -13.19 -3.51 0.39
N ARG A 229 -12.27 -4.48 0.51
CA ARG A 229 -10.83 -4.24 0.30
C ARG A 229 -10.51 -3.78 -1.12
N VAL A 230 -11.13 -4.37 -2.13
CA VAL A 230 -10.94 -3.95 -3.53
C VAL A 230 -11.50 -2.55 -3.74
N GLY A 231 -12.71 -2.29 -3.25
CA GLY A 231 -13.29 -0.95 -3.29
C GLY A 231 -12.43 0.10 -2.57
N GLN A 232 -11.77 -0.27 -1.48
CA GLN A 232 -10.81 0.60 -0.80
C GLN A 232 -9.54 0.82 -1.62
N ALA A 233 -8.96 -0.24 -2.19
CA ALA A 233 -7.77 -0.13 -3.05
C ALA A 233 -8.04 0.76 -4.27
N LEU A 234 -9.20 0.62 -4.91
CA LEU A 234 -9.61 1.47 -6.02
C LEU A 234 -9.84 2.94 -5.60
N ARG A 235 -10.35 3.20 -4.39
CA ARG A 235 -10.44 4.58 -3.86
C ARG A 235 -9.06 5.19 -3.63
N VAL A 236 -8.11 4.42 -3.11
CA VAL A 236 -6.72 4.87 -2.94
C VAL A 236 -6.10 5.17 -4.31
N ALA A 237 -6.26 4.28 -5.29
CA ALA A 237 -5.83 4.51 -6.65
C ALA A 237 -6.47 5.78 -7.26
N ALA A 238 -7.79 5.96 -7.10
CA ALA A 238 -8.49 7.15 -7.56
C ALA A 238 -8.01 8.44 -6.91
N ALA A 239 -7.59 8.39 -5.64
CA ALA A 239 -7.05 9.57 -4.95
C ALA A 239 -5.74 10.06 -5.57
N THR A 240 -4.93 9.17 -6.16
CA THR A 240 -3.68 9.54 -6.86
C THR A 240 -3.95 10.13 -8.25
N ALA A 241 -5.16 9.98 -8.79
CA ALA A 241 -5.52 10.47 -10.12
C ALA A 241 -5.42 12.01 -10.27
N ARG A 242 -5.46 12.74 -9.15
CA ARG A 242 -5.36 14.21 -9.16
C ARG A 242 -4.12 14.72 -9.89
N THR A 243 -2.98 14.07 -9.74
CA THR A 243 -1.70 14.46 -10.32
C THR A 243 -1.42 13.77 -11.67
N SER A 244 -2.27 12.82 -12.06
CA SER A 244 -2.10 12.08 -13.32
C SER A 244 -2.49 12.92 -14.53
N GLN A 245 -1.69 12.86 -15.61
CA GLN A 245 -1.97 13.50 -16.89
C GLN A 245 -2.85 12.64 -17.81
N SER A 246 -3.35 11.51 -17.32
CA SER A 246 -4.22 10.61 -18.06
C SER A 246 -5.65 11.15 -18.19
N PHE A 247 -6.46 10.48 -19.05
CA PHE A 247 -7.90 10.71 -19.15
C PHE A 247 -8.60 10.57 -17.78
N ILE A 248 -8.24 9.55 -16.99
CA ILE A 248 -8.78 9.37 -15.63
C ILE A 248 -8.44 10.55 -14.73
N GLY A 249 -7.21 11.08 -14.85
CA GLY A 249 -6.80 12.27 -14.11
C GLY A 249 -7.58 13.53 -14.49
N ALA A 250 -7.78 13.76 -15.78
CA ALA A 250 -8.59 14.87 -16.28
C ALA A 250 -10.05 14.75 -15.79
N SER A 251 -10.64 13.56 -15.91
CA SER A 251 -11.99 13.26 -15.42
C SER A 251 -12.12 13.46 -13.91
N HIS A 252 -11.11 13.05 -13.14
CA HIS A 252 -11.08 13.26 -11.68
C HIS A 252 -11.04 14.74 -11.30
N ARG A 253 -10.19 15.55 -11.97
CA ARG A 253 -10.13 17.01 -11.73
C ARG A 253 -11.45 17.70 -12.08
N ALA A 254 -12.11 17.31 -13.18
CA ALA A 254 -13.44 17.83 -13.53
C ALA A 254 -14.50 17.48 -12.48
N ARG A 255 -14.42 16.31 -11.85
CA ARG A 255 -15.31 15.92 -10.74
C ARG A 255 -15.03 16.73 -9.47
N LEU A 256 -13.76 16.99 -9.15
CA LEU A 256 -13.38 17.81 -7.99
C LEU A 256 -13.90 19.26 -8.07
N ALA A 257 -14.15 19.78 -9.27
CA ALA A 257 -14.76 21.10 -9.45
C ALA A 257 -16.26 21.15 -9.10
N ARG A 258 -16.92 19.98 -9.02
CA ARG A 258 -18.39 19.88 -8.81
C ARG A 258 -18.77 19.10 -7.55
N LEU A 259 -17.89 18.29 -7.03
CA LEU A 259 -18.12 17.37 -5.91
C LEU A 259 -17.08 17.60 -4.82
N ASP A 260 -17.44 17.31 -3.58
CA ASP A 260 -16.48 17.21 -2.51
C ASP A 260 -15.45 16.09 -2.78
N LYS A 261 -14.29 16.18 -2.13
CA LYS A 261 -13.17 15.23 -2.33
C LYS A 261 -13.57 13.76 -2.15
N PRO A 262 -14.30 13.35 -1.09
CA PRO A 262 -14.72 11.95 -0.92
C PRO A 262 -15.63 11.44 -2.04
N ARG A 263 -16.58 12.27 -2.50
CA ARG A 263 -17.50 11.90 -3.59
C ARG A 263 -16.78 11.83 -4.93
N ALA A 264 -15.89 12.78 -5.21
CA ALA A 264 -15.06 12.76 -6.42
C ALA A 264 -14.17 11.52 -6.49
N ILE A 265 -13.51 11.13 -5.39
CA ILE A 265 -12.72 9.90 -5.29
C ILE A 265 -13.59 8.67 -5.55
N LYS A 266 -14.76 8.58 -4.89
CA LYS A 266 -15.67 7.45 -5.08
C LYS A 266 -16.17 7.33 -6.52
N ALA A 267 -16.54 8.45 -7.14
CA ALA A 267 -17.00 8.50 -8.52
C ALA A 267 -15.89 8.16 -9.54
N THR A 268 -14.63 8.49 -9.22
CA THR A 268 -13.49 8.09 -10.05
C THR A 268 -13.15 6.61 -9.88
N ALA A 269 -13.25 6.08 -8.67
CA ALA A 269 -13.05 4.65 -8.41
C ALA A 269 -14.15 3.77 -9.03
N HIS A 270 -15.32 4.32 -9.27
CA HIS A 270 -16.44 3.66 -9.95
C HIS A 270 -16.24 3.59 -11.47
N GLN A 271 -15.52 4.55 -12.07
CA GLN A 271 -15.22 4.60 -13.51
C GLN A 271 -14.34 3.45 -13.97
#